data_d9aaf64d9f7e446a676d77a08584057d
#
_entry.id   d9aaf64d9f7e446a676d77a08584057d
#
_cell.length_a   1.000
_cell.length_b   1.000
_cell.length_c   1.000
_cell.angle_alpha   90.00
_cell.angle_beta   90.00
_cell.angle_gamma   90.00
#
_symmetry.space_group_name_H-M   'P 1'
#
loop_
_entity.id
_entity.type
_entity.pdbx_description
1 polymer ?
#
loop_
_entity_poly.entity_id
_entity_poly.type
_entity_poly.pdbx_seq_one_letter_code
_entity_poly.pdbx_strand_id
1 'polypeptide(L)'
;MNFAKAYTLPAWRQSHSVPRWRRMQTLIRARGGALTLHDVQRIARDHYDGEIVEPRFGACYANFISICMHAQDPDSSQTAASMLFTYDDSLGMVFRYAPSLPCCSVYIPVYWTQNLPDILQKGGRYFDERTLWWTVEKLAMAISVDEERFGPDARAALHKLELEIEAQTLHTEQEAKRLICAGDRNAANRLLDDLTERSAQALLTLAGSLSKTICDKLRADGGLYGQRKEFLEAYCAWAQMTLA
;
A
#
# COMPACT_ATOMS: atom_id res chain seq x y z
N MET A 1 -12.93 15.63 -26.16
CA MET A 1 -13.75 16.06 -25.01
C MET A 1 -12.90 15.90 -23.75
N ASN A 2 -12.87 16.89 -22.85
CA ASN A 2 -12.21 16.73 -21.55
C ASN A 2 -13.27 16.24 -20.54
N PHE A 3 -13.20 14.96 -20.16
CA PHE A 3 -14.16 14.30 -19.28
C PHE A 3 -14.31 15.03 -17.93
N ALA A 4 -13.18 15.35 -17.28
CA ALA A 4 -13.22 16.05 -16.00
C ALA A 4 -13.93 17.42 -16.11
N LYS A 5 -13.67 18.19 -17.18
CA LYS A 5 -14.36 19.48 -17.39
C LYS A 5 -15.86 19.31 -17.60
N ALA A 6 -16.30 18.21 -18.22
CA ALA A 6 -17.70 17.95 -18.51
C ALA A 6 -18.51 17.45 -17.30
N TYR A 7 -17.88 16.63 -16.43
CA TYR A 7 -18.58 15.85 -15.40
C TYR A 7 -18.21 16.18 -13.95
N THR A 8 -17.15 17.00 -13.72
CA THR A 8 -16.80 17.42 -12.37
C THR A 8 -17.67 18.58 -11.91
N LEU A 9 -18.28 18.47 -10.74
CA LEU A 9 -19.01 19.55 -10.10
C LEU A 9 -18.10 20.78 -9.93
N PRO A 10 -18.59 22.01 -10.17
CA PRO A 10 -17.77 23.23 -10.07
C PRO A 10 -17.04 23.38 -8.73
N ALA A 11 -17.68 23.03 -7.62
CA ALA A 11 -17.09 23.05 -6.28
C ALA A 11 -15.90 22.10 -6.12
N TRP A 12 -15.81 21.02 -6.92
CA TRP A 12 -14.77 20.01 -6.86
C TRP A 12 -13.60 20.27 -7.82
N ARG A 13 -13.71 21.30 -8.68
CA ARG A 13 -12.63 21.66 -9.64
C ARG A 13 -11.35 22.12 -8.97
N GLN A 14 -11.42 22.55 -7.70
CA GLN A 14 -10.26 22.91 -6.87
C GLN A 14 -9.94 21.79 -5.85
N SER A 15 -10.38 20.56 -6.09
CA SER A 15 -10.16 19.44 -5.20
C SER A 15 -8.67 19.13 -5.02
N HIS A 16 -8.35 18.50 -3.91
CA HIS A 16 -7.01 17.99 -3.59
C HIS A 16 -6.43 17.02 -4.64
N SER A 17 -7.25 16.57 -5.59
CA SER A 17 -6.83 15.71 -6.71
C SER A 17 -5.94 16.43 -7.72
N VAL A 18 -6.09 17.75 -7.90
CA VAL A 18 -5.30 18.50 -8.89
C VAL A 18 -3.81 18.57 -8.53
N PRO A 19 -3.40 18.91 -7.30
CA PRO A 19 -2.01 18.83 -6.89
C PRO A 19 -1.41 17.43 -7.07
N ARG A 20 -2.13 16.38 -6.66
CA ARG A 20 -1.71 14.98 -6.81
C ARG A 20 -1.51 14.59 -8.28
N TRP A 21 -2.45 14.96 -9.14
CA TRP A 21 -2.34 14.74 -10.58
C TRP A 21 -1.13 15.47 -11.18
N ARG A 22 -0.89 16.73 -10.81
CA ARG A 22 0.27 17.50 -11.26
C ARG A 22 1.58 16.87 -10.81
N ARG A 23 1.65 16.48 -9.54
CA ARG A 23 2.84 15.80 -8.98
C ARG A 23 3.12 14.50 -9.74
N MET A 24 2.13 13.66 -9.94
CA MET A 24 2.27 12.43 -10.72
C MET A 24 2.79 12.71 -12.14
N GLN A 25 2.22 13.70 -12.83
CA GLN A 25 2.70 14.07 -14.16
C GLN A 25 4.16 14.54 -14.18
N THR A 26 4.57 15.31 -13.18
CA THR A 26 5.96 15.77 -13.03
C THR A 26 6.90 14.60 -12.87
N LEU A 27 6.57 13.65 -11.99
CA LEU A 27 7.38 12.46 -11.72
C LEU A 27 7.48 11.54 -12.94
N ILE A 28 6.37 11.33 -13.65
CA ILE A 28 6.34 10.54 -14.90
C ILE A 28 7.21 11.20 -15.98
N ARG A 29 7.07 12.50 -16.20
CA ARG A 29 7.85 13.23 -17.22
C ARG A 29 9.35 13.24 -16.92
N ALA A 30 9.74 13.31 -15.66
CA ALA A 30 11.13 13.25 -15.23
C ALA A 30 11.83 11.93 -15.63
N ARG A 31 11.06 10.87 -15.93
CA ARG A 31 11.58 9.58 -16.41
C ARG A 31 11.72 9.47 -17.93
N GLY A 32 11.41 10.52 -18.68
CA GLY A 32 11.60 10.55 -20.14
C GLY A 32 10.87 9.45 -20.91
N GLY A 33 9.79 8.89 -20.38
CA GLY A 33 8.99 7.83 -21.01
C GLY A 33 9.46 6.40 -20.74
N ALA A 34 10.56 6.20 -20.01
CA ALA A 34 11.10 4.88 -19.63
C ALA A 34 10.70 4.51 -18.20
N LEU A 35 9.41 4.34 -17.94
CA LEU A 35 8.91 3.94 -16.63
C LEU A 35 9.09 2.44 -16.40
N THR A 36 9.74 2.10 -15.29
CA THR A 36 9.77 0.75 -14.74
C THR A 36 8.64 0.53 -13.74
N LEU A 37 8.33 -0.72 -13.42
CA LEU A 37 7.37 -1.05 -12.36
C LEU A 37 7.79 -0.40 -11.03
N HIS A 38 9.08 -0.47 -10.69
CA HIS A 38 9.63 0.14 -9.49
C HIS A 38 9.45 1.67 -9.45
N ASP A 39 9.57 2.36 -10.60
CA ASP A 39 9.29 3.80 -10.66
C ASP A 39 7.82 4.10 -10.33
N VAL A 40 6.89 3.29 -10.83
CA VAL A 40 5.46 3.47 -10.56
C VAL A 40 5.13 3.17 -9.10
N GLN A 41 5.72 2.13 -8.51
CA GLN A 41 5.60 1.83 -7.07
C GLN A 41 6.09 3.00 -6.21
N ARG A 42 7.26 3.58 -6.57
CA ARG A 42 7.81 4.74 -5.89
C ARG A 42 6.91 5.97 -6.02
N ILE A 43 6.39 6.23 -7.23
CA ILE A 43 5.45 7.34 -7.47
C ILE A 43 4.19 7.16 -6.61
N ALA A 44 3.66 5.93 -6.51
CA ALA A 44 2.48 5.67 -5.69
C ALA A 44 2.69 5.92 -4.18
N ARG A 45 3.95 5.90 -3.72
CA ARG A 45 4.36 6.17 -2.33
C ARG A 45 4.77 7.62 -2.09
N ASP A 46 4.77 8.48 -3.12
CA ASP A 46 5.33 9.84 -3.06
C ASP A 46 4.58 10.75 -2.08
N HIS A 47 5.35 11.43 -1.24
CA HIS A 47 4.91 12.46 -0.30
C HIS A 47 5.55 13.83 -0.62
N TYR A 48 5.81 14.14 -1.88
CA TYR A 48 6.63 15.27 -2.33
C TYR A 48 8.11 15.11 -1.99
N ASP A 49 8.59 13.87 -1.99
CA ASP A 49 9.99 13.53 -1.70
C ASP A 49 10.96 14.40 -2.51
N GLY A 50 11.93 14.99 -1.83
CA GLY A 50 12.94 15.86 -2.43
C GLY A 50 12.51 17.29 -2.73
N GLU A 51 11.29 17.69 -2.39
CA GLU A 51 10.84 19.08 -2.50
C GLU A 51 11.10 19.87 -1.22
N ILE A 52 11.22 21.22 -1.35
CA ILE A 52 11.47 22.10 -0.18
C ILE A 52 10.36 21.99 0.87
N VAL A 53 9.15 21.69 0.44
CA VAL A 53 7.95 21.50 1.28
C VAL A 53 7.58 20.04 1.39
N GLU A 54 8.56 19.14 1.55
CA GLU A 54 8.28 17.74 1.80
C GLU A 54 7.44 17.60 3.07
N PRO A 55 6.16 17.17 2.98
CA PRO A 55 5.32 17.02 4.14
C PRO A 55 5.79 15.81 4.94
N ARG A 56 6.10 16.02 6.20
CA ARG A 56 6.35 14.92 7.13
C ARG A 56 5.09 14.09 7.28
N PHE A 57 5.26 12.79 7.38
CA PHE A 57 4.20 11.83 7.61
C PHE A 57 3.36 12.26 8.83
N GLY A 58 2.07 12.48 8.64
CA GLY A 58 1.16 12.87 9.72
C GLY A 58 1.27 14.31 10.22
N ALA A 59 2.17 15.13 9.67
CA ALA A 59 2.49 16.41 10.30
C ALA A 59 1.73 17.63 9.77
N CYS A 60 1.02 17.58 8.66
CA CYS A 60 0.32 18.76 8.17
C CYS A 60 -0.69 18.52 7.04
N TYR A 61 -1.45 19.56 6.73
CA TYR A 61 -2.42 19.63 5.63
C TYR A 61 -1.87 19.23 4.26
N ALA A 62 -0.56 19.26 4.07
CA ALA A 62 0.09 18.89 2.82
C ALA A 62 -0.08 17.41 2.47
N ASN A 63 -0.31 16.53 3.44
CA ASN A 63 -0.53 15.10 3.19
C ASN A 63 -1.82 14.79 2.43
N PHE A 64 -2.78 15.71 2.37
CA PHE A 64 -3.97 15.58 1.52
C PHE A 64 -3.69 15.75 0.04
N ILE A 65 -2.59 16.39 -0.30
CA ILE A 65 -2.21 16.69 -1.68
C ILE A 65 -1.12 15.78 -2.20
N SER A 66 -0.56 14.90 -1.36
CA SER A 66 0.41 13.88 -1.79
C SER A 66 -0.25 12.72 -2.52
N ILE A 67 0.50 12.00 -3.34
CA ILE A 67 0.00 10.84 -4.09
C ILE A 67 -0.39 9.74 -3.09
N CYS A 68 0.49 9.41 -2.15
CA CYS A 68 0.16 8.59 -0.99
C CYS A 68 -0.47 9.49 0.08
N MET A 69 -1.79 9.49 0.14
CA MET A 69 -2.56 10.41 0.98
C MET A 69 -2.80 9.81 2.37
N HIS A 70 -2.55 10.61 3.41
CA HIS A 70 -2.77 10.23 4.80
C HIS A 70 -3.88 11.09 5.43
N ALA A 71 -4.81 10.45 6.11
CA ALA A 71 -5.86 11.14 6.84
C ALA A 71 -5.27 11.91 8.04
N GLN A 72 -5.80 13.10 8.32
CA GLN A 72 -5.36 14.00 9.38
C GLN A 72 -6.40 14.17 10.49
N ASP A 73 -7.65 14.00 10.14
CA ASP A 73 -8.81 14.17 11.00
C ASP A 73 -9.90 13.15 10.63
N PRO A 74 -10.93 12.95 11.48
CA PRO A 74 -11.97 11.93 11.26
C PRO A 74 -12.76 12.07 9.96
N ASP A 75 -12.84 13.29 9.41
CA ASP A 75 -13.59 13.57 8.18
C ASP A 75 -12.72 13.49 6.92
N SER A 76 -11.41 13.26 7.10
CA SER A 76 -10.49 13.17 5.99
C SER A 76 -10.35 11.74 5.45
N SER A 77 -9.88 11.65 4.19
CA SER A 77 -9.66 10.38 3.51
C SER A 77 -8.17 10.04 3.45
N GLN A 78 -7.88 8.75 3.35
CA GLN A 78 -6.52 8.28 3.09
C GLN A 78 -6.49 7.26 1.95
N THR A 79 -5.30 6.97 1.44
CA THR A 79 -5.11 5.90 0.45
C THR A 79 -5.42 4.56 1.10
N ALA A 80 -6.42 3.86 0.59
CA ALA A 80 -6.87 2.57 1.13
C ALA A 80 -6.17 1.37 0.47
N ALA A 81 -5.61 1.55 -0.71
CA ALA A 81 -4.83 0.55 -1.43
C ALA A 81 -4.12 1.18 -2.61
N SER A 82 -3.06 0.52 -3.09
CA SER A 82 -2.46 0.80 -4.38
C SER A 82 -2.48 -0.46 -5.23
N MET A 83 -2.97 -0.33 -6.46
CA MET A 83 -2.98 -1.42 -7.44
C MET A 83 -2.31 -0.97 -8.71
N LEU A 84 -1.29 -1.71 -9.13
CA LEU A 84 -0.58 -1.51 -10.38
C LEU A 84 -0.85 -2.70 -11.30
N PHE A 85 -0.90 -2.43 -12.59
CA PHE A 85 -1.21 -3.43 -13.59
C PHE A 85 -0.08 -3.49 -14.61
N THR A 86 0.40 -4.69 -14.89
CA THR A 86 1.30 -4.98 -16.00
C THR A 86 0.67 -6.04 -16.86
N TYR A 87 1.07 -6.09 -18.14
CA TYR A 87 0.64 -7.12 -19.07
C TYR A 87 1.85 -7.89 -19.56
N ASP A 88 1.73 -9.21 -19.57
CA ASP A 88 2.70 -10.14 -20.10
C ASP A 88 2.02 -11.08 -21.11
N ASP A 89 2.61 -11.30 -22.26
CA ASP A 89 1.99 -12.08 -23.34
C ASP A 89 1.65 -13.53 -22.94
N SER A 90 2.39 -14.11 -22.01
CA SER A 90 2.18 -15.49 -21.53
C SER A 90 1.29 -15.55 -20.29
N LEU A 91 1.52 -14.67 -19.32
CA LEU A 91 0.83 -14.66 -18.04
C LEU A 91 -0.49 -13.87 -18.09
N GLY A 92 -0.65 -12.99 -19.07
CA GLY A 92 -1.76 -12.07 -19.16
C GLY A 92 -1.60 -10.86 -18.24
N MET A 93 -2.69 -10.42 -17.65
CA MET A 93 -2.69 -9.29 -16.72
C MET A 93 -2.15 -9.72 -15.36
N VAL A 94 -1.14 -9.00 -14.89
CA VAL A 94 -0.52 -9.20 -13.57
C VAL A 94 -0.75 -7.96 -12.72
N PHE A 95 -1.30 -8.17 -11.54
CA PHE A 95 -1.53 -7.11 -10.56
C PHE A 95 -0.38 -7.06 -9.56
N ARG A 96 -0.07 -5.87 -9.10
CA ARG A 96 0.76 -5.64 -7.92
C ARG A 96 -0.10 -4.89 -6.91
N TYR A 97 -0.44 -5.54 -5.83
CA TYR A 97 -1.38 -5.04 -4.83
C TYR A 97 -0.66 -4.71 -3.53
N ALA A 98 -0.79 -3.46 -3.08
CA ALA A 98 -0.36 -3.01 -1.76
C ALA A 98 -1.60 -2.62 -0.95
N PRO A 99 -1.98 -3.40 0.09
CA PRO A 99 -3.09 -3.07 0.98
C PRO A 99 -2.77 -1.84 1.82
N SER A 100 -3.79 -1.05 2.17
CA SER A 100 -3.67 0.16 2.99
C SER A 100 -2.74 1.22 2.36
N LEU A 101 -2.01 1.96 3.16
CA LEU A 101 -1.07 2.98 2.72
C LEU A 101 0.15 2.35 2.04
N PRO A 102 0.43 2.61 0.76
CA PRO A 102 1.52 1.95 0.04
C PRO A 102 2.90 2.25 0.63
N CYS A 103 3.09 3.36 1.33
CA CYS A 103 4.34 3.69 2.03
C CYS A 103 4.58 2.84 3.30
N CYS A 104 3.53 2.20 3.82
CA CYS A 104 3.56 1.28 4.97
C CYS A 104 3.19 -0.15 4.57
N SER A 105 3.33 -0.49 3.30
CA SER A 105 2.92 -1.75 2.72
C SER A 105 3.94 -2.29 1.72
N VAL A 106 3.70 -3.52 1.26
CA VAL A 106 4.50 -4.22 0.25
C VAL A 106 3.60 -4.54 -0.94
N TYR A 107 4.12 -4.39 -2.15
CA TYR A 107 3.42 -4.83 -3.35
C TYR A 107 3.56 -6.34 -3.53
N ILE A 108 2.46 -7.05 -3.37
CA ILE A 108 2.38 -8.49 -3.62
C ILE A 108 1.88 -8.77 -5.04
N PRO A 109 2.40 -9.80 -5.73
CA PRO A 109 1.91 -10.19 -7.05
C PRO A 109 0.57 -10.92 -6.92
N VAL A 110 -0.38 -10.58 -7.79
CA VAL A 110 -1.68 -11.24 -7.90
C VAL A 110 -1.96 -11.53 -9.37
N TYR A 111 -2.24 -12.76 -9.71
CA TYR A 111 -2.42 -13.21 -11.08
C TYR A 111 -3.89 -13.49 -11.39
N TRP A 112 -4.27 -13.29 -12.64
CA TRP A 112 -5.61 -13.60 -13.12
C TRP A 112 -5.72 -15.10 -13.40
N THR A 113 -5.82 -15.87 -12.32
CA THR A 113 -6.07 -17.31 -12.34
C THR A 113 -7.56 -17.58 -12.04
N GLN A 114 -7.94 -18.86 -11.96
CA GLN A 114 -9.32 -19.23 -11.59
C GLN A 114 -9.59 -19.10 -10.07
N ASN A 115 -8.51 -19.04 -9.27
CA ASN A 115 -8.60 -19.03 -7.82
C ASN A 115 -7.90 -17.79 -7.24
N LEU A 116 -8.66 -16.91 -6.58
CA LEU A 116 -8.07 -15.90 -5.72
C LEU A 116 -7.80 -16.52 -4.34
N PRO A 117 -6.57 -16.43 -3.81
CA PRO A 117 -6.24 -16.95 -2.48
C PRO A 117 -7.16 -16.40 -1.38
N ASP A 118 -7.55 -17.27 -0.45
CA ASP A 118 -8.49 -16.94 0.64
C ASP A 118 -8.06 -15.73 1.47
N ILE A 119 -6.76 -15.56 1.68
CA ILE A 119 -6.20 -14.44 2.45
C ILE A 119 -6.54 -13.07 1.82
N LEU A 120 -6.73 -13.02 0.49
CA LEU A 120 -7.12 -11.80 -0.23
C LEU A 120 -8.65 -11.60 -0.31
N GLN A 121 -9.43 -12.65 0.01
CA GLN A 121 -10.89 -12.59 -0.03
C GLN A 121 -11.50 -12.22 1.33
N LYS A 122 -10.69 -12.29 2.40
CA LYS A 122 -11.15 -12.00 3.76
C LYS A 122 -11.06 -10.51 4.07
N GLY A 123 -12.09 -10.00 4.70
CA GLY A 123 -12.16 -8.63 5.17
C GLY A 123 -13.57 -8.26 5.57
N GLY A 124 -13.70 -7.22 6.37
CA GLY A 124 -14.96 -6.72 6.86
C GLY A 124 -14.88 -5.25 7.24
N ARG A 125 -15.97 -4.73 7.77
CA ARG A 125 -16.07 -3.32 8.16
C ARG A 125 -15.16 -2.95 9.34
N TYR A 126 -14.90 -3.91 10.23
CA TYR A 126 -14.17 -3.69 11.47
C TYR A 126 -12.87 -4.47 11.49
N PHE A 127 -11.96 -4.07 12.35
CA PHE A 127 -10.67 -4.69 12.53
C PHE A 127 -10.78 -6.20 12.79
N ASP A 128 -10.02 -6.97 12.04
CA ASP A 128 -9.79 -8.39 12.26
C ASP A 128 -8.32 -8.70 11.92
N GLU A 129 -7.56 -9.06 12.94
CA GLU A 129 -6.12 -9.34 12.81
C GLU A 129 -5.77 -10.52 11.89
N ARG A 130 -6.77 -11.34 11.51
CA ARG A 130 -6.61 -12.44 10.56
C ARG A 130 -6.70 -11.99 9.11
N THR A 131 -6.98 -10.71 8.86
CA THR A 131 -7.15 -10.16 7.52
C THR A 131 -5.96 -9.29 7.15
N LEU A 132 -5.49 -9.46 5.91
CA LEU A 132 -4.31 -8.77 5.42
C LEU A 132 -4.45 -7.24 5.48
N TRP A 133 -5.58 -6.73 4.96
CA TRP A 133 -5.79 -5.28 4.89
C TRP A 133 -5.78 -4.62 6.28
N TRP A 134 -6.53 -5.19 7.23
CA TRP A 134 -6.62 -4.62 8.56
C TRP A 134 -5.31 -4.73 9.36
N THR A 135 -4.54 -5.79 9.13
CA THR A 135 -3.24 -5.93 9.81
C THR A 135 -2.22 -4.89 9.31
N VAL A 136 -2.20 -4.64 7.99
CA VAL A 136 -1.34 -3.58 7.41
C VAL A 136 -1.86 -2.19 7.80
N GLU A 137 -3.16 -1.98 7.84
CA GLU A 137 -3.78 -0.73 8.31
C GLU A 137 -3.41 -0.44 9.77
N LYS A 138 -3.48 -1.45 10.65
CA LYS A 138 -3.04 -1.31 12.04
C LYS A 138 -1.57 -0.91 12.15
N LEU A 139 -0.70 -1.51 11.34
CA LEU A 139 0.71 -1.12 11.28
C LEU A 139 0.86 0.35 10.86
N ALA A 140 0.15 0.76 9.79
CA ALA A 140 0.20 2.13 9.31
C ALA A 140 -0.28 3.14 10.36
N MET A 141 -1.37 2.82 11.08
CA MET A 141 -1.86 3.66 12.17
C MET A 141 -0.89 3.70 13.34
N ALA A 142 -0.28 2.58 13.72
CA ALA A 142 0.73 2.53 14.78
C ALA A 142 1.99 3.35 14.45
N ILE A 143 2.50 3.24 13.22
CA ILE A 143 3.63 4.08 12.74
C ILE A 143 3.26 5.56 12.81
N SER A 144 2.03 5.91 12.45
CA SER A 144 1.59 7.30 12.36
C SER A 144 1.46 8.04 13.70
N VAL A 145 1.56 7.34 14.83
CA VAL A 145 1.63 7.97 16.16
C VAL A 145 2.93 8.77 16.31
N ASP A 146 4.03 8.17 15.86
CA ASP A 146 5.36 8.80 15.88
C ASP A 146 6.19 8.24 14.71
N GLU A 147 6.03 8.86 13.58
CA GLU A 147 6.63 8.41 12.32
C GLU A 147 8.15 8.51 12.34
N GLU A 148 8.71 9.55 12.96
CA GLU A 148 10.17 9.73 13.05
C GLU A 148 10.81 8.59 13.86
N ARG A 149 10.11 8.07 14.86
CA ARG A 149 10.58 6.99 15.73
C ARG A 149 10.34 5.60 15.17
N PHE A 150 9.16 5.36 14.60
CA PHE A 150 8.73 4.00 14.22
C PHE A 150 8.83 3.73 12.72
N GLY A 151 8.77 4.78 11.91
CA GLY A 151 8.71 4.66 10.45
C GLY A 151 9.96 4.08 9.81
N PRO A 152 11.18 4.56 10.13
CA PRO A 152 12.39 4.13 9.48
C PRO A 152 12.63 2.61 9.56
N ASP A 153 12.57 2.02 10.75
CA ASP A 153 12.81 0.59 10.95
C ASP A 153 11.70 -0.26 10.32
N ALA A 154 10.44 0.17 10.45
CA ALA A 154 9.31 -0.54 9.85
C ALA A 154 9.40 -0.54 8.31
N ARG A 155 9.71 0.61 7.68
CA ARG A 155 9.88 0.69 6.23
C ARG A 155 11.10 -0.09 5.74
N ALA A 156 12.19 -0.11 6.49
CA ALA A 156 13.35 -0.94 6.14
C ALA A 156 13.00 -2.43 6.13
N ALA A 157 12.24 -2.90 7.13
CA ALA A 157 11.78 -4.28 7.19
C ALA A 157 10.80 -4.63 6.05
N LEU A 158 9.84 -3.74 5.76
CA LEU A 158 8.90 -3.89 4.64
C LEU A 158 9.62 -3.91 3.30
N HIS A 159 10.58 -3.02 3.09
CA HIS A 159 11.38 -2.97 1.86
C HIS A 159 12.20 -4.26 1.66
N LYS A 160 12.79 -4.79 2.73
CA LYS A 160 13.49 -6.08 2.66
C LYS A 160 12.55 -7.20 2.20
N LEU A 161 11.36 -7.29 2.78
CA LEU A 161 10.35 -8.27 2.35
C LEU A 161 9.94 -8.05 0.88
N GLU A 162 9.77 -6.81 0.44
CA GLU A 162 9.41 -6.50 -0.95
C GLU A 162 10.47 -7.00 -1.93
N LEU A 163 11.76 -6.78 -1.64
CA LEU A 163 12.86 -7.30 -2.46
C LEU A 163 12.88 -8.84 -2.50
N GLU A 164 12.60 -9.51 -1.39
CA GLU A 164 12.50 -10.98 -1.33
C GLU A 164 11.33 -11.49 -2.19
N ILE A 165 10.17 -10.83 -2.12
CA ILE A 165 9.00 -11.15 -2.96
C ILE A 165 9.32 -10.90 -4.44
N GLU A 166 9.97 -9.80 -4.79
CA GLU A 166 10.33 -9.50 -6.18
C GLU A 166 11.27 -10.54 -6.77
N ALA A 167 12.28 -10.98 -6.01
CA ALA A 167 13.19 -12.04 -6.44
C ALA A 167 12.46 -13.38 -6.66
N GLN A 168 11.56 -13.75 -5.74
CA GLN A 168 10.73 -14.95 -5.88
C GLN A 168 9.78 -14.83 -7.08
N THR A 169 9.20 -13.66 -7.29
CA THR A 169 8.29 -13.36 -8.40
C THR A 169 8.98 -13.61 -9.73
N LEU A 170 10.18 -13.04 -9.92
CA LEU A 170 10.94 -13.20 -11.17
C LEU A 170 11.19 -14.68 -11.49
N HIS A 171 11.62 -15.46 -10.50
CA HIS A 171 11.88 -16.89 -10.68
C HIS A 171 10.60 -17.67 -10.99
N THR A 172 9.54 -17.42 -10.22
CA THR A 172 8.26 -18.13 -10.37
C THR A 172 7.57 -17.81 -11.68
N GLU A 173 7.59 -16.54 -12.12
CA GLU A 173 7.03 -16.15 -13.42
C GLU A 173 7.77 -16.80 -14.60
N GLN A 174 9.11 -16.96 -14.52
CA GLN A 174 9.88 -17.68 -15.52
C GLN A 174 9.47 -19.15 -15.61
N GLU A 175 9.30 -19.81 -14.47
CA GLU A 175 8.87 -21.20 -14.43
C GLU A 175 7.42 -21.37 -14.93
N ALA A 176 6.52 -20.50 -14.51
CA ALA A 176 5.13 -20.49 -14.98
C ALA A 176 5.06 -20.34 -16.52
N LYS A 177 5.87 -19.45 -17.11
CA LYS A 177 5.98 -19.30 -18.58
C LYS A 177 6.46 -20.57 -19.26
N ARG A 178 7.43 -21.29 -18.69
CA ARG A 178 7.88 -22.59 -19.23
C ARG A 178 6.76 -23.63 -19.21
N LEU A 179 6.02 -23.73 -18.11
CA LEU A 179 4.88 -24.63 -17.99
C LEU A 179 3.79 -24.29 -19.01
N ILE A 180 3.49 -23.03 -19.21
CA ILE A 180 2.52 -22.56 -20.21
C ILE A 180 2.97 -22.96 -21.62
N CYS A 181 4.24 -22.74 -21.95
CA CYS A 181 4.80 -23.15 -23.23
C CYS A 181 4.77 -24.68 -23.44
N ALA A 182 4.89 -25.45 -22.36
CA ALA A 182 4.76 -26.92 -22.38
C ALA A 182 3.30 -27.41 -22.41
N GLY A 183 2.31 -26.50 -22.40
CA GLY A 183 0.88 -26.81 -22.44
C GLY A 183 0.25 -27.09 -21.06
N ASP A 184 1.01 -27.00 -19.95
CA ASP A 184 0.51 -27.23 -18.59
C ASP A 184 0.16 -25.92 -17.87
N ARG A 185 -0.89 -25.25 -18.35
CA ARG A 185 -1.40 -24.01 -17.75
C ARG A 185 -1.92 -24.24 -16.33
N ASN A 186 -2.44 -25.41 -16.01
CA ASN A 186 -2.93 -25.71 -14.66
C ASN A 186 -1.80 -25.74 -13.63
N ALA A 187 -0.65 -26.34 -13.97
CA ALA A 187 0.51 -26.29 -13.08
C ALA A 187 1.05 -24.86 -12.93
N ALA A 188 1.10 -24.10 -14.03
CA ALA A 188 1.49 -22.69 -13.99
C ALA A 188 0.58 -21.86 -13.07
N ASN A 189 -0.75 -22.01 -13.18
CA ASN A 189 -1.70 -21.29 -12.34
C ASN A 189 -1.52 -21.64 -10.84
N ARG A 190 -1.38 -22.92 -10.49
CA ARG A 190 -1.11 -23.32 -9.10
C ARG A 190 0.17 -22.68 -8.57
N LEU A 191 1.23 -22.66 -9.36
CA LEU A 191 2.50 -22.06 -8.97
C LEU A 191 2.38 -20.55 -8.69
N LEU A 192 1.59 -19.85 -9.52
CA LEU A 192 1.33 -18.41 -9.37
C LEU A 192 0.42 -18.11 -8.17
N ASP A 193 -0.61 -18.94 -7.95
CA ASP A 193 -1.50 -18.83 -6.79
C ASP A 193 -0.72 -19.05 -5.49
N ASP A 194 0.16 -20.06 -5.44
CA ASP A 194 1.04 -20.33 -4.30
C ASP A 194 2.00 -19.17 -4.01
N LEU A 195 2.50 -18.50 -5.05
CA LEU A 195 3.34 -17.30 -4.87
C LEU A 195 2.53 -16.16 -4.25
N THR A 196 1.33 -15.90 -4.74
CA THR A 196 0.43 -14.88 -4.21
C THR A 196 0.11 -15.13 -2.74
N GLU A 197 -0.29 -16.36 -2.40
CA GLU A 197 -0.62 -16.78 -1.02
C GLU A 197 0.57 -16.59 -0.08
N ARG A 198 1.75 -17.11 -0.44
CA ARG A 198 2.97 -16.98 0.38
C ARG A 198 3.38 -15.51 0.57
N SER A 199 3.29 -14.70 -0.48
CA SER A 199 3.61 -13.27 -0.41
C SER A 199 2.67 -12.52 0.53
N ALA A 200 1.37 -12.79 0.41
CA ALA A 200 0.35 -12.20 1.28
C ALA A 200 0.52 -12.65 2.75
N GLN A 201 0.81 -13.93 2.98
CA GLN A 201 1.05 -14.47 4.32
C GLN A 201 2.32 -13.89 4.96
N ALA A 202 3.39 -13.71 4.17
CA ALA A 202 4.63 -13.09 4.65
C ALA A 202 4.38 -11.64 5.09
N LEU A 203 3.61 -10.87 4.29
CA LEU A 203 3.24 -9.51 4.64
C LEU A 203 2.35 -9.47 5.90
N LEU A 204 1.35 -10.34 5.98
CA LEU A 204 0.47 -10.45 7.16
C LEU A 204 1.29 -10.69 8.44
N THR A 205 2.23 -11.64 8.38
CA THR A 205 3.08 -12.03 9.51
C THR A 205 4.00 -10.87 9.92
N LEU A 206 4.68 -10.25 8.95
CA LEU A 206 5.60 -9.12 9.23
C LEU A 206 4.84 -7.91 9.78
N ALA A 207 3.75 -7.50 9.14
CA ALA A 207 2.94 -6.36 9.57
C ALA A 207 2.37 -6.59 10.98
N GLY A 208 1.88 -7.80 11.28
CA GLY A 208 1.42 -8.18 12.59
C GLY A 208 2.51 -8.08 13.67
N SER A 209 3.70 -8.58 13.38
CA SER A 209 4.85 -8.50 14.29
C SER A 209 5.30 -7.06 14.54
N LEU A 210 5.43 -6.26 13.50
CA LEU A 210 5.84 -4.86 13.60
C LEU A 210 4.80 -4.04 14.36
N SER A 211 3.51 -4.19 14.04
CA SER A 211 2.44 -3.47 14.73
C SER A 211 2.39 -3.84 16.22
N LYS A 212 2.54 -5.13 16.55
CA LYS A 212 2.61 -5.59 17.94
C LYS A 212 3.77 -4.91 18.68
N THR A 213 4.97 -4.92 18.11
CA THR A 213 6.16 -4.30 18.69
C THR A 213 5.97 -2.81 18.95
N ILE A 214 5.38 -2.08 18.01
CA ILE A 214 5.10 -0.64 18.14
C ILE A 214 4.03 -0.43 19.21
N CYS A 215 2.94 -1.17 19.18
CA CYS A 215 1.86 -1.08 20.17
C CYS A 215 2.34 -1.38 21.60
N ASP A 216 3.24 -2.35 21.77
CA ASP A 216 3.84 -2.65 23.08
C ASP A 216 4.67 -1.46 23.61
N LYS A 217 5.44 -0.79 22.72
CA LYS A 217 6.16 0.44 23.07
C LYS A 217 5.23 1.59 23.43
N LEU A 218 4.17 1.80 22.64
CA LEU A 218 3.17 2.84 22.91
C LEU A 218 2.49 2.64 24.28
N ARG A 219 2.14 1.40 24.64
CA ARG A 219 1.62 1.10 25.97
C ARG A 219 2.60 1.42 27.07
N ALA A 220 3.87 1.07 26.89
CA ALA A 220 4.92 1.39 27.85
C ALA A 220 5.13 2.90 28.03
N ASP A 221 4.91 3.69 26.97
CA ASP A 221 5.00 5.14 26.96
C ASP A 221 3.74 5.85 27.51
N GLY A 222 2.71 5.12 27.90
CA GLY A 222 1.46 5.67 28.46
C GLY A 222 0.33 5.91 27.47
N GLY A 223 0.43 5.35 26.26
CA GLY A 223 -0.65 5.36 25.25
C GLY A 223 -0.39 6.24 24.04
N LEU A 224 -1.45 6.66 23.36
CA LEU A 224 -1.37 7.52 22.18
C LEU A 224 -0.99 8.96 22.56
N TYR A 225 -0.15 9.56 21.74
CA TYR A 225 0.33 10.93 21.91
C TYR A 225 0.48 11.67 20.56
N GLY A 226 0.90 12.93 20.60
CA GLY A 226 1.19 13.73 19.41
C GLY A 226 -0.03 14.37 18.76
N GLN A 227 0.19 15.02 17.63
CA GLN A 227 -0.83 15.84 16.95
C GLN A 227 -2.01 15.04 16.40
N ARG A 228 -1.81 13.74 16.11
CA ARG A 228 -2.85 12.87 15.55
C ARG A 228 -3.63 12.07 16.60
N LYS A 229 -3.40 12.33 17.89
CA LYS A 229 -4.02 11.54 18.97
C LYS A 229 -5.53 11.46 18.82
N GLU A 230 -6.21 12.60 18.70
CA GLU A 230 -7.68 12.64 18.59
C GLU A 230 -8.21 11.88 17.37
N PHE A 231 -7.54 12.04 16.22
CA PHE A 231 -7.86 11.26 15.01
C PHE A 231 -7.71 9.75 15.26
N LEU A 232 -6.58 9.34 15.84
CA LEU A 232 -6.29 7.92 16.06
C LEU A 232 -7.25 7.30 17.09
N GLU A 233 -7.60 8.02 18.13
CA GLU A 233 -8.61 7.58 19.11
C GLU A 233 -9.98 7.38 18.45
N ALA A 234 -10.43 8.35 17.65
CA ALA A 234 -11.70 8.26 16.92
C ALA A 234 -11.69 7.13 15.87
N TYR A 235 -10.61 7.01 15.11
CA TYR A 235 -10.44 5.96 14.12
C TYR A 235 -10.41 4.55 14.74
N CYS A 236 -9.65 4.38 15.82
CA CYS A 236 -9.57 3.11 16.55
C CYS A 236 -10.91 2.71 17.16
N ALA A 237 -11.65 3.66 17.71
CA ALA A 237 -13.00 3.42 18.23
C ALA A 237 -13.96 2.98 17.11
N TRP A 238 -13.95 3.67 15.97
CA TRP A 238 -14.75 3.30 14.81
C TRP A 238 -14.36 1.93 14.23
N ALA A 239 -13.07 1.67 14.08
CA ALA A 239 -12.55 0.42 13.53
C ALA A 239 -12.65 -0.76 14.51
N GLN A 240 -12.98 -0.53 15.78
CA GLN A 240 -12.89 -1.52 16.88
C GLN A 240 -11.48 -2.10 17.00
N MET A 241 -10.47 -1.25 16.86
CA MET A 241 -9.05 -1.59 16.87
C MET A 241 -8.38 -0.97 18.11
N THR A 242 -7.35 -1.61 18.64
CA THR A 242 -6.53 -1.08 19.75
C THR A 242 -5.08 -0.93 19.30
N LEU A 243 -4.49 0.25 19.52
CA LEU A 243 -3.07 0.53 19.29
C LEU A 243 -2.26 0.54 20.59
N ALA A 244 -2.87 0.99 21.68
CA ALA A 244 -2.21 1.10 22.98
C ALA A 244 -3.10 0.64 24.13
#